data_5bf2c64882a9f159ca11ab3386bff5d7
#
_entry.id   5bf2c64882a9f159ca11ab3386bff5d7
#
_cell.length_a   1.000
_cell.length_b   1.000
_cell.length_c   1.000
_cell.angle_alpha   90.00
_cell.angle_beta   90.00
_cell.angle_gamma   90.00
#
_symmetry.space_group_name_H-M   'P 1'
#
loop_
_entity.id
_entity.type
_entity.pdbx_description
1 polymer ?
#
loop_
_entity_poly.entity_id
_entity_poly.type
_entity_poly.pdbx_seq_one_letter_code
_entity_poly.pdbx_strand_id
1 'polypeptide(L)'
;MKSLFHLLALAALALAPAALSAQTMPVQQPTPPDAAHRFDPPWNAPAQAGEAFTVYGIDNVPDLYGDVVDPQLVVFFGGNQFMVLDDLLREFRKAYPQYQRIFVETLPPGILAKQIEQGGALVVGNLRIALKPDVYAAGKSRMNMTPEWFARTSSYAQNRLAILVRKGNPKKVASLRDLGRPEVRVSMPNPAWEGIGKRIEDAYEKAGGAALKTAVMTTKVKAGTTFLTQIHHRQSPLRVLYDQSDAAPVWYTEAFYQAMLGHPVESVAIPEKENILANYVAGVMKAAPHAQAAEDFVTFLNSPAGQAVYQKYGFLPPVK
;
A
#
# COMPACT_ATOMS: atom_id res chain seq x y z
N MET A 1 35.06 26.86 67.88
CA MET A 1 35.65 26.41 66.60
C MET A 1 34.87 25.26 66.08
N LYS A 2 33.90 25.51 65.21
CA LYS A 2 33.12 24.45 64.47
C LYS A 2 33.12 24.86 63.03
N SER A 3 33.80 24.06 62.20
CA SER A 3 33.91 24.22 60.78
C SER A 3 32.64 23.72 60.10
N LEU A 4 31.99 24.57 59.28
CA LEU A 4 30.82 24.23 58.51
C LEU A 4 31.28 23.89 57.05
N PHE A 5 31.21 22.63 56.66
CA PHE A 5 31.41 22.21 55.28
C PHE A 5 30.05 22.31 54.55
N HIS A 6 30.00 23.19 53.55
CA HIS A 6 28.90 23.24 52.63
C HIS A 6 29.16 22.26 51.47
N LEU A 7 28.39 21.18 51.38
CA LEU A 7 28.33 20.32 50.22
C LEU A 7 27.41 20.97 49.15
N LEU A 8 28.00 21.42 48.06
CA LEU A 8 27.26 21.75 46.85
C LEU A 8 26.94 20.44 46.09
N ALA A 9 25.69 20.05 46.11
CA ALA A 9 25.19 18.97 45.26
C ALA A 9 24.95 19.53 43.86
N LEU A 10 25.80 19.21 42.87
CA LEU A 10 25.52 19.42 41.45
C LEU A 10 24.47 18.39 41.02
N ALA A 11 23.26 18.86 40.79
CA ALA A 11 22.23 18.06 40.08
C ALA A 11 22.57 18.06 38.60
N ALA A 12 23.18 16.97 38.12
CA ALA A 12 23.32 16.71 36.71
C ALA A 12 21.93 16.36 36.14
N LEU A 13 21.29 17.31 35.44
CA LEU A 13 20.12 17.02 34.60
C LEU A 13 20.60 16.15 33.42
N ALA A 14 20.42 14.86 33.55
CA ALA A 14 20.56 13.96 32.41
C ALA A 14 19.40 14.24 31.43
N LEU A 15 19.67 15.00 30.37
CA LEU A 15 18.80 15.05 29.20
C LEU A 15 18.79 13.65 28.57
N ALA A 16 17.80 12.86 28.94
CA ALA A 16 17.51 11.62 28.21
C ALA A 16 17.21 12.01 26.74
N PRO A 17 17.89 11.41 25.76
CA PRO A 17 17.55 11.67 24.39
C PRO A 17 16.09 11.25 24.19
N ALA A 18 15.25 12.17 23.71
CA ALA A 18 13.89 11.85 23.29
C ALA A 18 14.01 10.73 22.25
N ALA A 19 13.65 9.52 22.65
CA ALA A 19 13.59 8.39 21.72
C ALA A 19 12.57 8.78 20.65
N LEU A 20 13.04 9.10 19.44
CA LEU A 20 12.14 9.19 18.29
C LEU A 20 11.36 7.86 18.23
N SER A 21 10.08 7.93 18.52
CA SER A 21 9.22 6.76 18.43
C SER A 21 9.07 6.39 16.96
N ALA A 22 9.84 5.38 16.54
CA ALA A 22 9.67 4.81 15.22
C ALA A 22 8.27 4.20 15.14
N GLN A 23 7.61 4.41 14.01
CA GLN A 23 6.34 3.74 13.78
C GLN A 23 6.59 2.23 13.75
N THR A 24 5.98 1.52 14.69
CA THR A 24 6.02 0.07 14.71
C THR A 24 4.85 -0.44 13.87
N MET A 25 5.15 -1.22 12.84
CA MET A 25 4.13 -1.99 12.14
C MET A 25 3.56 -3.02 13.11
N PRO A 26 2.22 -3.14 13.22
CA PRO A 26 1.64 -4.15 14.07
C PRO A 26 2.08 -5.54 13.57
N VAL A 27 2.84 -6.24 14.40
CA VAL A 27 3.21 -7.63 14.12
C VAL A 27 1.96 -8.46 14.31
N GLN A 28 1.34 -8.84 13.20
CA GLN A 28 0.38 -9.92 13.27
C GLN A 28 1.11 -11.22 13.53
N GLN A 29 0.65 -11.93 14.56
CA GLN A 29 0.95 -13.35 14.66
C GLN A 29 0.44 -13.98 13.36
N PRO A 30 1.32 -14.51 12.51
CA PRO A 30 0.85 -15.21 11.33
C PRO A 30 0.00 -16.38 11.85
N THR A 31 -1.25 -16.46 11.42
CA THR A 31 -1.87 -17.77 11.33
C THR A 31 -1.10 -18.42 10.17
N PRO A 32 -0.22 -19.37 10.42
CA PRO A 32 0.48 -20.00 9.32
C PRO A 32 -0.61 -20.56 8.43
N PRO A 33 -0.69 -20.14 7.15
CA PRO A 33 -1.40 -20.96 6.21
C PRO A 33 -0.78 -22.34 6.36
N ASP A 34 -1.61 -23.37 6.40
CA ASP A 34 -1.13 -24.73 6.25
C ASP A 34 -0.05 -24.69 5.17
N ALA A 35 1.15 -25.14 5.49
CA ALA A 35 2.32 -25.03 4.62
C ALA A 35 2.04 -25.64 3.22
N ALA A 36 1.07 -26.58 3.16
CA ALA A 36 0.56 -27.16 1.92
C ALA A 36 -0.21 -26.18 1.01
N HIS A 37 -0.65 -25.04 1.52
CA HIS A 37 -1.43 -24.03 0.77
C HIS A 37 -0.68 -22.72 0.57
N ARG A 38 0.60 -22.69 0.87
CA ARG A 38 1.44 -21.51 0.59
C ARG A 38 1.80 -21.50 -0.89
N PHE A 39 1.21 -20.57 -1.61
CA PHE A 39 1.72 -20.19 -2.92
C PHE A 39 2.93 -19.27 -2.68
N ASP A 40 4.07 -19.65 -3.25
CA ASP A 40 5.14 -18.70 -3.50
C ASP A 40 4.86 -18.08 -4.89
N PRO A 41 4.20 -16.91 -4.92
CA PRO A 41 3.88 -16.29 -6.19
C PRO A 41 5.18 -15.87 -6.90
N PRO A 42 5.20 -15.84 -8.24
CA PRO A 42 6.40 -15.50 -9.02
C PRO A 42 7.04 -14.16 -8.64
N TRP A 43 6.27 -13.21 -8.13
CA TRP A 43 6.81 -11.95 -7.62
C TRP A 43 7.54 -12.08 -6.28
N ASN A 44 7.38 -13.21 -5.60
CA ASN A 44 8.12 -13.55 -4.38
C ASN A 44 9.34 -14.42 -4.71
N ALA A 45 9.80 -14.42 -5.97
CA ALA A 45 11.12 -14.94 -6.29
C ALA A 45 12.13 -14.30 -5.34
N PRO A 46 13.12 -15.05 -4.83
CA PRO A 46 14.08 -14.52 -3.89
C PRO A 46 14.63 -13.21 -4.44
N ALA A 47 14.47 -12.15 -3.66
CA ALA A 47 14.99 -10.86 -3.99
C ALA A 47 16.46 -11.02 -4.37
N GLN A 48 16.85 -10.47 -5.49
CA GLN A 48 18.26 -10.48 -5.84
C GLN A 48 19.01 -9.75 -4.73
N ALA A 49 19.83 -10.50 -4.00
CA ALA A 49 20.74 -9.98 -2.98
C ALA A 49 20.13 -9.12 -1.86
N GLY A 50 18.91 -9.43 -1.39
CA GLY A 50 18.32 -8.76 -0.22
C GLY A 50 17.74 -7.37 -0.51
N GLU A 51 17.43 -7.06 -1.76
CA GLU A 51 16.88 -5.77 -2.16
C GLU A 51 15.38 -5.59 -1.87
N ALA A 52 14.65 -6.66 -1.52
CA ALA A 52 13.22 -6.57 -1.26
C ALA A 52 12.82 -7.33 0.02
N PHE A 53 11.91 -6.72 0.76
CA PHE A 53 11.39 -7.28 2.02
C PHE A 53 9.86 -7.22 2.01
N THR A 54 9.23 -8.21 2.61
CA THR A 54 7.78 -8.24 2.83
C THR A 54 7.46 -8.39 4.30
N VAL A 55 6.29 -7.91 4.71
CA VAL A 55 5.79 -8.15 6.07
C VAL A 55 5.21 -9.56 6.13
N TYR A 56 5.89 -10.43 6.90
CA TYR A 56 5.51 -11.83 7.00
C TYR A 56 4.08 -12.02 7.48
N GLY A 57 3.35 -12.91 6.84
CA GLY A 57 1.99 -13.28 7.21
C GLY A 57 0.88 -12.36 6.72
N ILE A 58 1.19 -11.24 6.04
CA ILE A 58 0.21 -10.31 5.49
C ILE A 58 0.01 -10.55 4.01
N ASP A 59 1.10 -10.57 3.28
CA ASP A 59 1.15 -10.89 1.86
C ASP A 59 2.53 -11.41 1.50
N ASN A 60 2.73 -11.76 0.23
CA ASN A 60 4.01 -12.22 -0.30
C ASN A 60 4.63 -11.21 -1.27
N VAL A 61 4.24 -9.94 -1.14
CA VAL A 61 4.67 -8.89 -2.05
C VAL A 61 5.64 -7.96 -1.31
N PRO A 62 6.75 -7.55 -1.91
CA PRO A 62 7.69 -6.65 -1.26
C PRO A 62 7.04 -5.34 -0.82
N ASP A 63 7.23 -4.98 0.45
CA ASP A 63 6.87 -3.68 1.01
C ASP A 63 8.02 -2.69 0.90
N LEU A 64 9.24 -3.19 0.93
CA LEU A 64 10.48 -2.43 0.87
C LEU A 64 11.31 -2.95 -0.31
N TYR A 65 11.82 -2.07 -1.14
CA TYR A 65 12.54 -2.40 -2.36
C TYR A 65 13.72 -1.47 -2.58
N GLY A 66 14.89 -2.04 -2.90
CA GLY A 66 16.08 -1.32 -3.33
C GLY A 66 17.09 -0.97 -2.24
N ASP A 67 17.83 0.12 -2.44
CA ASP A 67 18.99 0.50 -1.62
C ASP A 67 18.56 1.22 -0.33
N VAL A 68 18.74 0.56 0.81
CA VAL A 68 18.43 1.13 2.15
C VAL A 68 19.63 1.84 2.79
N VAL A 69 20.81 1.79 2.16
CA VAL A 69 22.06 2.28 2.74
C VAL A 69 22.37 3.70 2.30
N ASP A 70 22.41 3.94 0.99
CA ASP A 70 22.78 5.24 0.41
C ASP A 70 21.95 5.51 -0.87
N PRO A 71 20.61 5.64 -0.75
CA PRO A 71 19.77 5.89 -1.90
C PRO A 71 19.97 7.30 -2.46
N GLN A 72 19.91 7.43 -3.79
CA GLN A 72 19.90 8.69 -4.52
C GLN A 72 18.47 9.22 -4.75
N LEU A 73 17.48 8.37 -4.50
CA LEU A 73 16.06 8.68 -4.57
C LEU A 73 15.30 7.77 -3.59
N VAL A 74 14.45 8.36 -2.77
CA VAL A 74 13.57 7.67 -1.84
C VAL A 74 12.11 7.95 -2.20
N VAL A 75 11.35 6.90 -2.50
CA VAL A 75 9.95 7.01 -2.92
C VAL A 75 9.03 6.25 -1.97
N PHE A 76 8.06 6.94 -1.39
CA PHE A 76 6.99 6.33 -0.62
C PHE A 76 5.73 6.23 -1.48
N PHE A 77 5.41 5.02 -1.92
CA PHE A 77 4.24 4.73 -2.75
C PHE A 77 3.10 4.11 -1.95
N GLY A 78 1.86 4.46 -2.29
CA GLY A 78 0.70 3.69 -1.85
C GLY A 78 0.81 2.22 -2.26
N GLY A 79 0.36 1.32 -1.39
CA GLY A 79 0.65 -0.10 -1.45
C GLY A 79 0.25 -0.85 -2.72
N ASN A 80 -0.65 -0.31 -3.52
CA ASN A 80 -1.04 -0.92 -4.80
C ASN A 80 -0.10 -0.56 -5.97
N GLN A 81 1.06 0.04 -5.69
CA GLN A 81 2.08 0.35 -6.71
C GLN A 81 3.14 -0.74 -6.87
N PHE A 82 3.15 -1.75 -5.99
CA PHE A 82 4.17 -2.80 -5.98
C PHE A 82 4.38 -3.47 -7.34
N MET A 83 3.29 -3.71 -8.09
CA MET A 83 3.32 -4.46 -9.34
C MET A 83 4.07 -3.78 -10.47
N VAL A 84 4.20 -2.46 -10.43
CA VAL A 84 4.87 -1.70 -11.50
C VAL A 84 6.36 -1.48 -11.22
N LEU A 85 6.86 -1.72 -10.01
CA LEU A 85 8.16 -1.25 -9.55
C LEU A 85 9.32 -1.71 -10.43
N ASP A 86 9.42 -2.99 -10.73
CA ASP A 86 10.54 -3.53 -11.53
C ASP A 86 10.63 -2.85 -12.89
N ASP A 87 9.52 -2.78 -13.61
CA ASP A 87 9.47 -2.14 -14.92
C ASP A 87 9.66 -0.62 -14.81
N LEU A 88 9.01 0.01 -13.84
CA LEU A 88 9.05 1.45 -13.65
C LEU A 88 10.47 1.94 -13.33
N LEU A 89 11.13 1.28 -12.38
CA LEU A 89 12.50 1.66 -11.99
C LEU A 89 13.52 1.32 -13.06
N ARG A 90 13.32 0.22 -13.79
CA ARG A 90 14.16 -0.10 -14.95
C ARG A 90 14.07 0.97 -16.03
N GLU A 91 12.85 1.39 -16.42
CA GLU A 91 12.66 2.43 -17.43
C GLU A 91 13.11 3.82 -16.92
N PHE A 92 12.92 4.10 -15.62
CA PHE A 92 13.45 5.33 -15.02
C PHE A 92 15.00 5.38 -15.08
N ARG A 93 15.68 4.29 -14.69
CA ARG A 93 17.15 4.22 -14.76
C ARG A 93 17.69 4.35 -16.19
N LYS A 94 16.94 3.90 -17.21
CA LYS A 94 17.30 4.13 -18.61
C LYS A 94 17.19 5.60 -19.00
N ALA A 95 16.15 6.29 -18.56
CA ALA A 95 15.92 7.70 -18.86
C ALA A 95 16.85 8.62 -18.05
N TYR A 96 17.20 8.21 -16.83
CA TYR A 96 18.02 8.98 -15.88
C TYR A 96 19.13 8.09 -15.30
N PRO A 97 20.19 7.79 -16.10
CA PRO A 97 21.22 6.81 -15.72
C PRO A 97 22.07 7.21 -14.50
N GLN A 98 22.00 8.46 -14.06
CA GLN A 98 22.67 8.94 -12.85
C GLN A 98 22.04 8.40 -11.56
N TYR A 99 20.76 7.92 -11.58
CA TYR A 99 20.06 7.42 -10.40
C TYR A 99 19.98 5.90 -10.42
N GLN A 100 21.03 5.23 -9.92
CA GLN A 100 21.07 3.77 -9.85
C GLN A 100 20.61 3.23 -8.50
N ARG A 101 20.88 3.94 -7.42
CA ARG A 101 20.50 3.56 -6.07
C ARG A 101 19.17 4.22 -5.69
N ILE A 102 18.12 3.44 -5.70
CA ILE A 102 16.76 3.92 -5.42
C ILE A 102 16.18 3.05 -4.31
N PHE A 103 15.52 3.67 -3.34
CA PHE A 103 14.73 2.99 -2.33
C PHE A 103 13.24 3.31 -2.47
N VAL A 104 12.40 2.29 -2.40
CA VAL A 104 10.94 2.43 -2.51
C VAL A 104 10.25 1.66 -1.40
N GLU A 105 9.24 2.27 -0.79
CA GLU A 105 8.28 1.62 0.10
C GLU A 105 6.90 1.59 -0.55
N THR A 106 6.17 0.46 -0.43
CA THR A 106 4.81 0.30 -0.95
C THR A 106 3.85 -0.07 0.17
N LEU A 107 3.64 0.84 1.11
CA LEU A 107 2.82 0.65 2.30
C LEU A 107 1.47 1.39 2.19
N PRO A 108 0.49 1.05 3.06
CA PRO A 108 -0.73 1.84 3.18
C PRO A 108 -0.43 3.33 3.36
N PRO A 109 -1.09 4.22 2.58
CA PRO A 109 -0.77 5.66 2.61
C PRO A 109 -0.87 6.32 3.98
N GLY A 110 -1.74 5.79 4.86
CA GLY A 110 -1.84 6.27 6.24
C GLY A 110 -0.62 5.92 7.10
N ILE A 111 -0.01 4.76 6.85
CA ILE A 111 1.24 4.33 7.51
C ILE A 111 2.39 5.21 7.03
N LEU A 112 2.53 5.36 5.71
CA LEU A 112 3.58 6.22 5.12
C LEU A 112 3.50 7.66 5.62
N ALA A 113 2.29 8.22 5.75
CA ALA A 113 2.13 9.57 6.26
C ALA A 113 2.59 9.70 7.72
N LYS A 114 2.23 8.77 8.59
CA LYS A 114 2.72 8.74 9.97
C LYS A 114 4.25 8.58 10.03
N GLN A 115 4.80 7.77 9.15
CA GLN A 115 6.25 7.61 9.02
C GLN A 115 6.92 8.94 8.63
N ILE A 116 6.36 9.68 7.67
CA ILE A 116 6.84 11.02 7.29
C ILE A 116 6.82 11.97 8.50
N GLU A 117 5.71 12.02 9.24
CA GLU A 117 5.55 12.83 10.46
C GLU A 117 6.61 12.48 11.54
N GLN A 118 7.06 11.23 11.56
CA GLN A 118 8.09 10.72 12.48
C GLN A 118 9.51 10.78 11.89
N GLY A 119 9.74 11.62 10.88
CA GLY A 119 11.06 11.82 10.28
C GLY A 119 11.54 10.67 9.38
N GLY A 120 10.64 9.84 8.88
CA GLY A 120 10.95 8.73 7.96
C GLY A 120 11.25 7.40 8.65
N ALA A 121 11.07 7.31 9.98
CA ALA A 121 11.41 6.11 10.72
C ALA A 121 10.33 5.02 10.60
N LEU A 122 10.74 3.80 10.25
CA LEU A 122 9.92 2.59 10.17
C LEU A 122 10.62 1.46 10.92
N VAL A 123 9.85 0.64 11.62
CA VAL A 123 10.34 -0.59 12.26
C VAL A 123 9.51 -1.77 11.72
N VAL A 124 10.19 -2.75 11.14
CA VAL A 124 9.60 -4.00 10.66
C VAL A 124 10.34 -5.16 11.34
N GLY A 125 9.73 -5.74 12.37
CA GLY A 125 10.41 -6.71 13.22
C GLY A 125 11.66 -6.09 13.88
N ASN A 126 12.83 -6.66 13.60
CA ASN A 126 14.12 -6.16 14.08
C ASN A 126 14.79 -5.15 13.13
N LEU A 127 14.19 -4.90 11.96
CA LEU A 127 14.71 -3.95 11.00
C LEU A 127 14.19 -2.55 11.32
N ARG A 128 15.10 -1.59 11.45
CA ARG A 128 14.77 -0.17 11.56
C ARG A 128 15.34 0.57 10.37
N ILE A 129 14.49 1.29 9.67
CA ILE A 129 14.83 2.18 8.55
C ILE A 129 14.47 3.59 8.97
N ALA A 130 15.30 4.57 8.63
CA ALA A 130 15.05 5.98 8.89
C ALA A 130 15.43 6.79 7.64
N LEU A 131 14.66 6.64 6.58
CA LEU A 131 14.83 7.34 5.30
C LEU A 131 13.71 8.36 5.11
N LYS A 132 14.09 9.62 4.87
CA LYS A 132 13.12 10.66 4.51
C LYS A 132 12.76 10.53 3.04
N PRO A 133 11.48 10.57 2.68
CA PRO A 133 11.11 10.47 1.27
C PRO A 133 11.45 11.75 0.51
N ASP A 134 11.86 11.56 -0.73
CA ASP A 134 11.97 12.61 -1.76
C ASP A 134 10.61 12.80 -2.45
N VAL A 135 9.90 11.67 -2.66
CA VAL A 135 8.58 11.61 -3.27
C VAL A 135 7.63 10.84 -2.37
N TYR A 136 6.44 11.39 -2.14
CA TYR A 136 5.31 10.66 -1.58
C TYR A 136 4.18 10.62 -2.61
N ALA A 137 3.62 9.43 -2.85
CA ALA A 137 2.59 9.22 -3.84
C ALA A 137 1.44 8.37 -3.28
N ALA A 138 0.22 8.90 -3.40
CA ALA A 138 -0.98 8.26 -2.87
C ALA A 138 -2.23 8.68 -3.67
N GLY A 139 -3.39 8.19 -3.26
CA GLY A 139 -4.65 8.67 -3.78
C GLY A 139 -4.87 10.17 -3.50
N LYS A 140 -5.45 10.92 -4.47
CA LYS A 140 -5.63 12.39 -4.41
C LYS A 140 -6.24 12.86 -3.09
N SER A 141 -7.24 12.14 -2.55
CA SER A 141 -7.88 12.51 -1.28
C SER A 141 -6.89 12.50 -0.11
N ARG A 142 -5.92 11.57 -0.10
CA ARG A 142 -4.88 11.53 0.94
C ARG A 142 -3.89 12.67 0.77
N MET A 143 -3.44 12.91 -0.46
CA MET A 143 -2.48 13.99 -0.77
C MET A 143 -3.03 15.37 -0.39
N ASN A 144 -4.33 15.57 -0.57
CA ASN A 144 -5.01 16.83 -0.22
C ASN A 144 -5.12 17.09 1.30
N MET A 145 -4.79 16.11 2.15
CA MET A 145 -4.80 16.30 3.61
C MET A 145 -3.52 17.00 4.12
N THR A 146 -2.46 17.00 3.33
CA THR A 146 -1.14 17.54 3.72
C THR A 146 -0.50 18.31 2.55
N PRO A 147 -1.21 19.29 1.93
CA PRO A 147 -0.70 20.00 0.75
C PRO A 147 0.57 20.77 1.05
N GLU A 148 0.77 21.17 2.30
CA GLU A 148 1.94 21.92 2.78
C GLU A 148 3.24 21.11 2.72
N TRP A 149 3.18 19.78 2.61
CA TRP A 149 4.36 18.93 2.51
C TRP A 149 5.06 19.03 1.16
N PHE A 150 4.33 19.43 0.12
CA PHE A 150 4.79 19.31 -1.26
C PHE A 150 5.26 20.65 -1.84
N ALA A 151 6.39 20.62 -2.55
CA ALA A 151 6.83 21.71 -3.43
C ALA A 151 5.92 21.76 -4.68
N ARG A 152 5.60 20.59 -5.25
CA ARG A 152 4.58 20.44 -6.29
C ARG A 152 3.98 19.03 -6.25
N THR A 153 2.83 18.89 -6.89
CA THR A 153 2.17 17.60 -7.09
C THR A 153 1.81 17.39 -8.55
N SER A 154 1.72 16.12 -8.98
CA SER A 154 1.28 15.75 -10.33
C SER A 154 0.42 14.51 -10.29
N SER A 155 -0.73 14.51 -10.99
CA SER A 155 -1.50 13.29 -11.23
C SER A 155 -0.73 12.41 -12.22
N TYR A 156 -0.68 11.09 -11.99
CA TYR A 156 0.08 10.20 -12.86
C TYR A 156 -0.67 8.94 -13.29
N ALA A 157 -1.74 8.56 -12.61
CA ALA A 157 -2.54 7.38 -12.96
C ALA A 157 -3.95 7.46 -12.37
N GLN A 158 -4.85 6.62 -12.89
CA GLN A 158 -6.15 6.33 -12.30
C GLN A 158 -6.34 4.84 -12.14
N ASN A 159 -7.27 4.46 -11.24
CA ASN A 159 -7.66 3.07 -11.03
C ASN A 159 -9.15 2.99 -10.75
N ARG A 160 -9.71 1.80 -10.96
CA ARG A 160 -11.11 1.47 -10.65
C ARG A 160 -11.17 0.22 -9.80
N LEU A 161 -12.33 -0.09 -9.27
CA LEU A 161 -12.58 -1.31 -8.50
C LEU A 161 -12.98 -2.47 -9.42
N ALA A 162 -12.70 -3.70 -8.96
CA ALA A 162 -13.21 -4.95 -9.48
C ALA A 162 -13.51 -5.91 -8.33
N ILE A 163 -14.23 -7.00 -8.59
CA ILE A 163 -14.42 -8.07 -7.62
C ILE A 163 -13.54 -9.24 -8.06
N LEU A 164 -12.58 -9.63 -7.22
CA LEU A 164 -11.76 -10.82 -7.43
C LEU A 164 -12.51 -12.04 -6.91
N VAL A 165 -12.54 -13.11 -7.70
CA VAL A 165 -13.13 -14.41 -7.33
C VAL A 165 -12.19 -15.53 -7.77
N ARG A 166 -12.38 -16.74 -7.24
CA ARG A 166 -11.65 -17.90 -7.74
C ARG A 166 -12.10 -18.24 -9.15
N LYS A 167 -11.20 -18.84 -9.92
CA LYS A 167 -11.45 -19.29 -11.29
C LYS A 167 -12.70 -20.17 -11.36
N GLY A 168 -13.56 -19.90 -12.33
CA GLY A 168 -14.85 -20.57 -12.49
C GLY A 168 -15.95 -20.02 -11.58
N ASN A 169 -15.67 -19.03 -10.74
CA ASN A 169 -16.62 -18.29 -9.91
C ASN A 169 -17.65 -19.22 -9.19
N PRO A 170 -17.21 -20.10 -8.29
CA PRO A 170 -18.07 -21.14 -7.71
C PRO A 170 -19.32 -20.60 -7.00
N LYS A 171 -19.24 -19.37 -6.49
CA LYS A 171 -20.35 -18.69 -5.79
C LYS A 171 -21.22 -17.86 -6.75
N LYS A 172 -20.93 -17.85 -8.05
CA LYS A 172 -21.68 -17.09 -9.06
C LYS A 172 -21.86 -15.62 -8.67
N VAL A 173 -20.78 -14.98 -8.22
CA VAL A 173 -20.75 -13.55 -7.90
C VAL A 173 -20.74 -12.78 -9.20
N ALA A 174 -21.76 -11.99 -9.49
CA ALA A 174 -21.91 -11.20 -10.72
C ALA A 174 -21.90 -9.69 -10.46
N SER A 175 -22.07 -9.27 -9.20
CA SER A 175 -22.19 -7.85 -8.83
C SER A 175 -21.76 -7.60 -7.39
N LEU A 176 -21.62 -6.33 -7.00
CA LEU A 176 -21.41 -5.95 -5.60
C LEU A 176 -22.56 -6.40 -4.68
N ARG A 177 -23.81 -6.50 -5.20
CA ARG A 177 -24.95 -6.98 -4.42
C ARG A 177 -24.78 -8.41 -3.95
N ASP A 178 -24.12 -9.24 -4.74
CA ASP A 178 -23.88 -10.64 -4.38
C ASP A 178 -22.96 -10.80 -3.17
N LEU A 179 -22.12 -9.80 -2.90
CA LEU A 179 -21.28 -9.78 -1.69
C LEU A 179 -22.09 -9.65 -0.40
N GLY A 180 -23.35 -9.19 -0.50
CA GLY A 180 -24.30 -9.14 0.62
C GLY A 180 -24.90 -10.49 0.98
N ARG A 181 -24.80 -11.53 0.12
CA ARG A 181 -25.35 -12.87 0.39
C ARG A 181 -24.63 -13.51 1.60
N PRO A 182 -25.38 -14.13 2.54
CA PRO A 182 -24.80 -14.71 3.76
C PRO A 182 -23.74 -15.78 3.49
N GLU A 183 -23.94 -16.60 2.45
CA GLU A 183 -23.10 -17.74 2.09
C GLU A 183 -21.82 -17.36 1.30
N VAL A 184 -21.67 -16.10 0.92
CA VAL A 184 -20.45 -15.60 0.23
C VAL A 184 -19.47 -15.06 1.26
N ARG A 185 -18.33 -15.70 1.45
CA ARG A 185 -17.26 -15.20 2.30
C ARG A 185 -16.53 -14.08 1.58
N VAL A 186 -16.43 -12.91 2.21
CA VAL A 186 -15.82 -11.71 1.63
C VAL A 186 -14.54 -11.34 2.35
N SER A 187 -13.46 -11.06 1.64
CA SER A 187 -12.32 -10.31 2.18
C SER A 187 -12.46 -8.85 1.78
N MET A 188 -12.46 -7.98 2.76
CA MET A 188 -12.73 -6.55 2.60
C MET A 188 -11.56 -5.71 3.12
N PRO A 189 -10.95 -4.84 2.30
CA PRO A 189 -10.02 -3.84 2.79
C PRO A 189 -10.61 -3.00 3.92
N ASN A 190 -9.88 -2.86 5.02
CA ASN A 190 -10.39 -2.20 6.21
C ASN A 190 -10.48 -0.67 6.04
N PRO A 191 -11.68 -0.07 6.06
CA PRO A 191 -11.85 1.37 5.85
C PRO A 191 -11.29 2.23 6.98
N ALA A 192 -10.92 1.64 8.12
CA ALA A 192 -10.36 2.37 9.25
C ALA A 192 -8.97 2.98 8.94
N TRP A 193 -8.18 2.32 8.06
CA TRP A 193 -6.84 2.80 7.71
C TRP A 193 -6.51 2.71 6.22
N GLU A 194 -7.34 2.04 5.41
CA GLU A 194 -7.11 1.88 3.99
C GLU A 194 -8.11 2.70 3.15
N GLY A 195 -7.58 3.58 2.30
CA GLY A 195 -8.40 4.42 1.45
C GLY A 195 -9.28 3.65 0.47
N ILE A 196 -8.84 2.47 0.02
CA ILE A 196 -9.65 1.58 -0.84
C ILE A 196 -10.88 1.07 -0.09
N GLY A 197 -10.79 0.77 1.21
CA GLY A 197 -11.93 0.32 2.01
C GLY A 197 -13.09 1.31 1.97
N LYS A 198 -12.80 2.61 2.14
CA LYS A 198 -13.82 3.67 2.02
C LYS A 198 -14.41 3.76 0.62
N ARG A 199 -13.58 3.60 -0.44
CA ARG A 199 -14.06 3.60 -1.83
C ARG A 199 -14.99 2.43 -2.13
N ILE A 200 -14.73 1.27 -1.53
CA ILE A 200 -15.61 0.11 -1.67
C ILE A 200 -16.92 0.33 -0.91
N GLU A 201 -16.90 0.95 0.26
CA GLU A 201 -18.14 1.35 0.96
C GLU A 201 -18.99 2.30 0.11
N ASP A 202 -18.37 3.31 -0.53
CA ASP A 202 -19.06 4.21 -1.46
C ASP A 202 -19.65 3.43 -2.66
N ALA A 203 -18.94 2.41 -3.17
CA ALA A 203 -19.43 1.55 -4.24
C ALA A 203 -20.61 0.67 -3.79
N TYR A 204 -20.60 0.15 -2.57
CA TYR A 204 -21.76 -0.56 -2.00
C TYR A 204 -22.99 0.36 -1.91
N GLU A 205 -22.80 1.61 -1.48
CA GLU A 205 -23.91 2.57 -1.41
C GLU A 205 -24.48 2.87 -2.80
N LYS A 206 -23.64 3.02 -3.83
CA LYS A 206 -24.10 3.18 -5.21
C LYS A 206 -24.83 1.94 -5.74
N ALA A 207 -24.35 0.74 -5.41
CA ALA A 207 -24.88 -0.51 -5.92
C ALA A 207 -26.19 -0.93 -5.25
N GLY A 208 -26.31 -0.80 -3.92
CA GLY A 208 -27.43 -1.32 -3.16
C GLY A 208 -27.85 -0.47 -1.96
N GLY A 209 -27.38 0.78 -1.91
CA GLY A 209 -27.71 1.72 -0.82
C GLY A 209 -27.10 1.31 0.52
N ALA A 210 -27.52 1.99 1.57
CA ALA A 210 -27.11 1.72 2.94
C ALA A 210 -27.39 0.27 3.38
N ALA A 211 -28.40 -0.37 2.81
CA ALA A 211 -28.73 -1.76 3.13
C ALA A 211 -27.61 -2.73 2.72
N LEU A 212 -27.07 -2.60 1.53
CA LEU A 212 -25.94 -3.43 1.07
C LEU A 212 -24.69 -3.17 1.92
N LYS A 213 -24.34 -1.92 2.16
CA LYS A 213 -23.20 -1.55 3.01
C LYS A 213 -23.35 -2.15 4.41
N THR A 214 -24.52 -2.02 5.04
CA THR A 214 -24.78 -2.60 6.36
C THR A 214 -24.68 -4.13 6.33
N ALA A 215 -25.22 -4.78 5.29
CA ALA A 215 -25.15 -6.23 5.16
C ALA A 215 -23.68 -6.71 5.13
N VAL A 216 -22.83 -6.10 4.30
CA VAL A 216 -21.43 -6.54 4.14
C VAL A 216 -20.57 -6.10 5.32
N MET A 217 -20.65 -4.81 5.73
CA MET A 217 -19.71 -4.19 6.67
C MET A 217 -20.09 -4.32 8.13
N THR A 218 -21.34 -4.68 8.42
CA THR A 218 -21.82 -4.82 9.81
C THR A 218 -22.32 -6.23 10.07
N THR A 219 -23.33 -6.68 9.35
CA THR A 219 -23.98 -7.97 9.62
C THR A 219 -23.03 -9.13 9.38
N LYS A 220 -22.38 -9.16 8.22
CA LYS A 220 -21.45 -10.23 7.84
C LYS A 220 -20.12 -10.16 8.58
N VAL A 221 -19.65 -8.97 8.97
CA VAL A 221 -18.48 -8.84 9.86
C VAL A 221 -18.77 -9.48 11.21
N LYS A 222 -19.93 -9.18 11.82
CA LYS A 222 -20.36 -9.81 13.08
C LYS A 222 -20.54 -11.33 12.96
N ALA A 223 -21.01 -11.79 11.80
CA ALA A 223 -21.19 -13.22 11.52
C ALA A 223 -19.88 -13.95 11.15
N GLY A 224 -18.75 -13.24 11.02
CA GLY A 224 -17.47 -13.81 10.60
C GLY A 224 -17.37 -14.21 9.11
N THR A 225 -18.35 -13.79 8.28
CA THR A 225 -18.37 -14.07 6.84
C THR A 225 -17.88 -12.90 5.99
N THR A 226 -17.59 -11.75 6.59
CA THR A 226 -16.73 -10.69 6.00
C THR A 226 -15.51 -10.51 6.90
N PHE A 227 -14.34 -10.73 6.33
CA PHE A 227 -13.04 -10.51 6.98
C PHE A 227 -12.51 -9.13 6.58
N LEU A 228 -12.21 -8.29 7.56
CA LEU A 228 -11.54 -7.00 7.34
C LEU A 228 -10.02 -7.21 7.38
N THR A 229 -9.32 -6.71 6.37
CA THR A 229 -7.85 -6.80 6.32
C THR A 229 -7.22 -6.11 7.53
N GLN A 230 -6.10 -6.63 8.01
CA GLN A 230 -5.54 -6.16 9.27
C GLN A 230 -4.47 -5.10 9.08
N ILE A 231 -3.60 -5.23 8.08
CA ILE A 231 -2.58 -4.23 7.78
C ILE A 231 -2.72 -3.71 6.34
N HIS A 232 -2.83 -4.62 5.37
CA HIS A 232 -2.78 -4.28 3.96
C HIS A 232 -3.91 -4.95 3.17
N HIS A 233 -4.55 -4.18 2.27
CA HIS A 233 -5.60 -4.70 1.38
C HIS A 233 -5.10 -5.79 0.43
N ARG A 234 -3.79 -5.88 0.15
CA ARG A 234 -3.16 -6.98 -0.60
C ARG A 234 -3.38 -8.36 0.05
N GLN A 235 -3.75 -8.40 1.31
CA GLN A 235 -4.21 -9.61 1.97
C GLN A 235 -5.48 -10.18 1.31
N SER A 236 -6.31 -9.36 0.68
CA SER A 236 -7.57 -9.79 0.07
C SER A 236 -7.38 -10.74 -1.12
N PRO A 237 -6.49 -10.50 -2.09
CA PRO A 237 -6.17 -11.47 -3.13
C PRO A 237 -5.67 -12.81 -2.58
N LEU A 238 -4.81 -12.79 -1.57
CA LEU A 238 -4.29 -14.02 -0.95
C LEU A 238 -5.40 -14.85 -0.31
N ARG A 239 -6.35 -14.21 0.39
CA ARG A 239 -7.47 -14.91 1.00
C ARG A 239 -8.37 -15.60 -0.03
N VAL A 240 -8.52 -15.00 -1.22
CA VAL A 240 -9.24 -15.65 -2.33
C VAL A 240 -8.44 -16.82 -2.90
N LEU A 241 -7.12 -16.65 -3.10
CA LEU A 241 -6.22 -17.71 -3.58
C LEU A 241 -6.21 -18.93 -2.65
N TYR A 242 -6.18 -18.70 -1.34
CA TYR A 242 -6.11 -19.76 -0.31
C TYR A 242 -7.48 -20.29 0.14
N ASP A 243 -8.55 -19.98 -0.60
CA ASP A 243 -9.92 -20.40 -0.25
C ASP A 243 -10.40 -19.95 1.14
N GLN A 244 -9.83 -18.89 1.67
CA GLN A 244 -10.27 -18.30 2.92
C GLN A 244 -11.43 -17.30 2.72
N SER A 245 -11.61 -16.84 1.49
CA SER A 245 -12.72 -16.00 1.05
C SER A 245 -13.16 -16.40 -0.36
N ASP A 246 -14.44 -16.23 -0.65
CA ASP A 246 -15.01 -16.56 -1.96
C ASP A 246 -14.85 -15.42 -2.95
N ALA A 247 -14.87 -14.19 -2.44
CA ALA A 247 -14.75 -12.97 -3.22
C ALA A 247 -14.06 -11.85 -2.43
N ALA A 248 -13.45 -10.91 -3.16
CA ALA A 248 -12.86 -9.71 -2.58
C ALA A 248 -13.03 -8.53 -3.55
N PRO A 249 -13.65 -7.41 -3.14
CA PRO A 249 -13.52 -6.18 -3.89
C PRO A 249 -12.09 -5.64 -3.71
N VAL A 250 -11.43 -5.38 -4.83
CA VAL A 250 -10.02 -4.98 -4.92
C VAL A 250 -9.85 -3.86 -5.94
N TRP A 251 -8.66 -3.28 -6.05
CA TRP A 251 -8.32 -2.50 -7.24
C TRP A 251 -8.31 -3.39 -8.48
N TYR A 252 -8.81 -2.89 -9.61
CA TYR A 252 -8.79 -3.62 -10.87
C TYR A 252 -7.38 -4.06 -11.24
N THR A 253 -6.37 -3.21 -11.03
CA THR A 253 -4.97 -3.54 -11.32
C THR A 253 -4.46 -4.73 -10.52
N GLU A 254 -4.91 -4.92 -9.29
CA GLU A 254 -4.53 -6.09 -8.47
C GLU A 254 -5.17 -7.36 -9.01
N ALA A 255 -6.46 -7.32 -9.36
CA ALA A 255 -7.13 -8.45 -10.01
C ALA A 255 -6.49 -8.78 -11.37
N PHE A 256 -6.18 -7.75 -12.17
CA PHE A 256 -5.52 -7.89 -13.46
C PHE A 256 -4.12 -8.51 -13.32
N TYR A 257 -3.35 -8.04 -12.35
CA TYR A 257 -2.02 -8.58 -12.08
C TYR A 257 -2.04 -10.04 -11.64
N GLN A 258 -3.00 -10.44 -10.80
CA GLN A 258 -3.18 -11.85 -10.44
C GLN A 258 -3.42 -12.72 -11.69
N ALA A 259 -4.22 -12.25 -12.63
CA ALA A 259 -4.46 -12.94 -13.88
C ALA A 259 -3.22 -12.98 -14.79
N MET A 260 -2.44 -11.89 -14.86
CA MET A 260 -1.16 -11.86 -15.60
C MET A 260 -0.18 -12.91 -15.09
N LEU A 261 -0.21 -13.22 -13.81
CA LEU A 261 0.66 -14.21 -13.17
C LEU A 261 0.14 -15.65 -13.32
N GLY A 262 -1.01 -15.84 -13.97
CA GLY A 262 -1.60 -17.15 -14.18
C GLY A 262 -2.23 -17.77 -12.92
N HIS A 263 -2.52 -16.97 -11.89
CA HIS A 263 -3.19 -17.45 -10.68
C HIS A 263 -4.62 -17.92 -10.99
N PRO A 264 -5.13 -18.91 -10.24
CA PRO A 264 -6.46 -19.47 -10.46
C PRO A 264 -7.59 -18.56 -9.94
N VAL A 265 -7.58 -17.33 -10.40
CA VAL A 265 -8.56 -16.29 -10.07
C VAL A 265 -9.06 -15.60 -11.34
N GLU A 266 -10.18 -14.92 -11.22
CA GLU A 266 -10.76 -14.10 -12.28
C GLU A 266 -11.41 -12.85 -11.66
N SER A 267 -11.62 -11.82 -12.47
CA SER A 267 -12.27 -10.59 -12.03
C SER A 267 -13.67 -10.47 -12.58
N VAL A 268 -14.60 -10.04 -11.73
CA VAL A 268 -15.94 -9.60 -12.11
C VAL A 268 -15.95 -8.08 -12.19
N ALA A 269 -16.38 -7.55 -13.33
CA ALA A 269 -16.45 -6.12 -13.55
C ALA A 269 -17.57 -5.48 -12.72
N ILE A 270 -17.29 -4.31 -12.15
CA ILE A 270 -18.30 -3.47 -11.50
C ILE A 270 -18.78 -2.45 -12.53
N PRO A 271 -20.11 -2.34 -12.79
CA PRO A 271 -20.65 -1.35 -13.72
C PRO A 271 -20.16 0.07 -13.39
N GLU A 272 -19.87 0.87 -14.40
CA GLU A 272 -19.27 2.21 -14.25
C GLU A 272 -20.08 3.10 -13.30
N LYS A 273 -21.42 3.08 -13.41
CA LYS A 273 -22.33 3.82 -12.51
C LYS A 273 -22.22 3.45 -11.01
N GLU A 274 -21.76 2.24 -10.72
CA GLU A 274 -21.57 1.70 -9.37
C GLU A 274 -20.11 1.74 -8.94
N ASN A 275 -19.17 1.91 -9.89
CA ASN A 275 -17.75 1.92 -9.64
C ASN A 275 -17.27 3.26 -9.07
N ILE A 276 -16.06 3.23 -8.51
CA ILE A 276 -15.33 4.40 -8.04
C ILE A 276 -14.03 4.51 -8.80
N LEU A 277 -13.82 5.66 -9.42
CA LEU A 277 -12.55 6.01 -10.07
C LEU A 277 -11.66 6.73 -9.07
N ALA A 278 -10.46 6.22 -8.84
CA ALA A 278 -9.47 6.83 -7.97
C ALA A 278 -8.34 7.46 -8.79
N ASN A 279 -7.96 8.68 -8.42
CA ASN A 279 -6.82 9.39 -8.99
C ASN A 279 -5.61 9.24 -8.08
N TYR A 280 -4.46 8.93 -8.64
CA TYR A 280 -3.17 8.90 -7.95
C TYR A 280 -2.37 10.15 -8.26
N VAL A 281 -1.75 10.66 -7.22
CA VAL A 281 -0.95 11.89 -7.26
C VAL A 281 0.40 11.59 -6.62
N ALA A 282 1.47 12.03 -7.26
CA ALA A 282 2.82 12.05 -6.71
C ALA A 282 3.20 13.48 -6.33
N GLY A 283 3.80 13.65 -5.17
CA GLY A 283 4.27 14.93 -4.66
C GLY A 283 5.76 14.93 -4.43
N VAL A 284 6.46 15.95 -4.94
CA VAL A 284 7.85 16.25 -4.57
C VAL A 284 7.82 16.86 -3.17
N MET A 285 8.51 16.24 -2.23
CA MET A 285 8.56 16.73 -0.85
C MET A 285 9.34 18.04 -0.77
N LYS A 286 8.85 19.03 -0.02
CA LYS A 286 9.62 20.29 0.25
C LYS A 286 10.93 20.02 0.96
N ALA A 287 10.96 18.99 1.81
CA ALA A 287 12.13 18.57 2.58
C ALA A 287 12.86 17.40 1.92
N ALA A 288 12.71 17.20 0.61
CA ALA A 288 13.38 16.13 -0.12
C ALA A 288 14.90 16.22 0.01
N PRO A 289 15.59 15.17 0.54
CA PRO A 289 17.05 15.13 0.55
C PRO A 289 17.64 15.21 -0.85
N HIS A 290 16.97 14.63 -1.85
CA HIS A 290 17.42 14.56 -3.25
C HIS A 290 16.40 15.25 -4.18
N ALA A 291 16.24 16.56 -4.01
CA ALA A 291 15.19 17.36 -4.66
C ALA A 291 15.18 17.21 -6.19
N GLN A 292 16.34 17.19 -6.86
CA GLN A 292 16.42 17.03 -8.32
C GLN A 292 15.98 15.64 -8.76
N ALA A 293 16.36 14.59 -8.03
CA ALA A 293 15.92 13.23 -8.33
C ALA A 293 14.40 13.06 -8.17
N ALA A 294 13.82 13.73 -7.17
CA ALA A 294 12.38 13.77 -6.95
C ALA A 294 11.64 14.45 -8.12
N GLU A 295 12.14 15.59 -8.60
CA GLU A 295 11.58 16.31 -9.74
C GLU A 295 11.65 15.46 -11.03
N ASP A 296 12.79 14.85 -11.29
CA ASP A 296 13.02 13.98 -12.44
C ASP A 296 12.09 12.77 -12.40
N PHE A 297 11.92 12.15 -11.21
CA PHE A 297 11.06 11.00 -11.04
C PHE A 297 9.57 11.34 -11.24
N VAL A 298 9.08 12.42 -10.62
CA VAL A 298 7.67 12.83 -10.78
C VAL A 298 7.40 13.26 -12.23
N THR A 299 8.37 13.83 -12.92
CA THR A 299 8.29 14.14 -14.35
C THR A 299 8.23 12.86 -15.19
N PHE A 300 9.09 11.88 -14.86
CA PHE A 300 9.12 10.59 -15.54
C PHE A 300 7.80 9.82 -15.44
N LEU A 301 7.10 9.86 -14.30
CA LEU A 301 5.80 9.19 -14.15
C LEU A 301 4.80 9.61 -15.24
N ASN A 302 4.90 10.85 -15.74
CA ASN A 302 4.04 11.39 -16.79
C ASN A 302 4.67 11.31 -18.20
N SER A 303 5.87 10.78 -18.34
CA SER A 303 6.50 10.55 -19.63
C SER A 303 5.80 9.41 -20.40
N PRO A 304 5.97 9.33 -21.74
CA PRO A 304 5.44 8.19 -22.50
C PRO A 304 5.94 6.84 -21.96
N ALA A 305 7.18 6.73 -21.53
CA ALA A 305 7.74 5.50 -20.97
C ALA A 305 7.12 5.13 -19.62
N GLY A 306 6.99 6.10 -18.70
CA GLY A 306 6.31 5.90 -17.42
C GLY A 306 4.85 5.51 -17.60
N GLN A 307 4.12 6.19 -18.46
CA GLN A 307 2.72 5.91 -18.76
C GLN A 307 2.53 4.53 -19.41
N ALA A 308 3.44 4.10 -20.29
CA ALA A 308 3.41 2.78 -20.90
C ALA A 308 3.54 1.67 -19.84
N VAL A 309 4.37 1.87 -18.81
CA VAL A 309 4.47 0.93 -17.68
C VAL A 309 3.14 0.86 -16.94
N TYR A 310 2.55 1.99 -16.53
CA TYR A 310 1.28 1.98 -15.81
C TYR A 310 0.16 1.30 -16.61
N GLN A 311 0.06 1.59 -17.92
CA GLN A 311 -0.94 0.98 -18.80
C GLN A 311 -0.75 -0.54 -18.94
N LYS A 312 0.50 -1.02 -19.01
CA LYS A 312 0.82 -2.45 -19.03
C LYS A 312 0.20 -3.20 -17.85
N TYR A 313 0.13 -2.58 -16.68
CA TYR A 313 -0.44 -3.15 -15.46
C TYR A 313 -1.91 -2.78 -15.22
N GLY A 314 -2.60 -2.25 -16.24
CA GLY A 314 -4.04 -2.00 -16.20
C GLY A 314 -4.47 -0.70 -15.52
N PHE A 315 -3.55 0.19 -15.19
CA PHE A 315 -3.89 1.54 -14.75
C PHE A 315 -4.44 2.35 -15.93
N LEU A 316 -5.32 3.29 -15.61
CA LEU A 316 -5.82 4.26 -16.56
C LEU A 316 -4.92 5.51 -16.57
N PRO A 317 -4.87 6.24 -17.70
CA PRO A 317 -4.10 7.48 -17.77
C PRO A 317 -4.61 8.52 -16.74
N PRO A 318 -3.75 9.47 -16.32
CA PRO A 318 -4.14 10.52 -15.39
C PRO A 318 -5.22 11.43 -15.99
N VAL A 319 -6.01 12.07 -15.11
CA VAL A 319 -6.88 13.19 -15.52
C VAL A 319 -5.98 14.34 -15.97
N LYS A 320 -6.26 14.87 -17.12
CA LYS A 320 -5.63 16.10 -17.64
C LYS A 320 -6.11 17.32 -16.88
#